data_c6c9561ea677e49d1a2d43f3e92bd2a6
#
_entry.id   c6c9561ea677e49d1a2d43f3e92bd2a6
#
_cell.length_a   1.000
_cell.length_b   1.000
_cell.length_c   1.000
_cell.angle_alpha   90.00
_cell.angle_beta   90.00
_cell.angle_gamma   90.00
#
_symmetry.space_group_name_H-M   'P 1'
#
loop_
_entity.id
_entity.type
_entity.pdbx_description
1 polymer ?
#
loop_
_entity_poly.entity_id
_entity_poly.type
_entity_poly.pdbx_seq_one_letter_code
_entity_poly.pdbx_strand_id
1 'polypeptide(L)'
;MGQDRDRVFPTKGGAAATGKITERNRDKIVLESNRGTTQSFDTIEVERIVFDGEPQGLSRAKDSIVQGQYDQAETEIGDVSTSALKTDAMKEEYAFYKAYLAAAQALRGKGDLVNSTKLLLDWAKTYPTSHNFYAASEMLGNLAMALGVPNQAARYFGAVAGAPFPELKLRGGYLNGKALLLQGEVNEARNKLNAVTQASVSDASMLKLQKLAQVGLIQCDAAQGKGGESIAALEKLVDEGDSSDAELFAALFNSLGSIYASQNNHQEALLSYLKTHLLYSTQADAHAEALYNLSVLWNKLGEPLRAADAKSELAKLYPNSSWAKK
;
A
#
# COMPACT_ATOMS: atom_id res chain seq x y z
N MET A 1 -15.16 31.40 -27.16
CA MET A 1 -14.00 30.67 -26.65
C MET A 1 -14.50 29.92 -25.42
N GLY A 2 -14.54 28.58 -25.43
CA GLY A 2 -14.87 27.80 -24.26
C GLY A 2 -13.81 28.06 -23.19
N GLN A 3 -14.23 28.32 -21.96
CA GLN A 3 -13.30 28.47 -20.85
C GLN A 3 -12.80 27.08 -20.52
N ASP A 4 -11.47 26.86 -20.57
CA ASP A 4 -10.84 25.63 -20.06
C ASP A 4 -11.27 25.42 -18.60
N ARG A 5 -11.88 24.26 -18.30
CA ARG A 5 -12.49 23.97 -16.98
C ARG A 5 -11.93 22.68 -16.39
N ASP A 6 -10.61 22.59 -16.35
CA ASP A 6 -9.99 21.54 -15.54
C ASP A 6 -10.40 21.73 -14.09
N ARG A 7 -10.58 20.62 -13.37
CA ARG A 7 -10.96 20.62 -11.97
C ARG A 7 -9.97 19.79 -11.16
N VAL A 8 -9.46 20.39 -10.09
CA VAL A 8 -8.55 19.74 -9.13
C VAL A 8 -9.34 19.52 -7.84
N PHE A 9 -9.49 18.26 -7.42
CA PHE A 9 -10.21 17.87 -6.22
C PHE A 9 -9.22 17.62 -5.09
N PRO A 10 -9.35 18.30 -3.93
CA PRO A 10 -8.44 18.15 -2.82
C PRO A 10 -8.73 16.89 -1.99
N THR A 11 -7.69 16.23 -1.45
CA THR A 11 -7.78 15.05 -0.58
C THR A 11 -8.52 15.30 0.73
N LYS A 12 -8.47 16.53 1.26
CA LYS A 12 -9.14 16.92 2.52
C LYS A 12 -10.61 17.29 2.34
N GLY A 13 -11.17 17.00 1.17
CA GLY A 13 -12.54 17.40 0.82
C GLY A 13 -12.62 18.91 0.52
N GLY A 14 -13.82 19.37 0.15
CA GLY A 14 -14.08 20.75 -0.21
C GLY A 14 -14.45 20.92 -1.68
N ALA A 15 -14.61 22.17 -2.11
CA ALA A 15 -14.94 22.49 -3.48
C ALA A 15 -13.71 22.28 -4.40
N ALA A 16 -13.94 21.70 -5.57
CA ALA A 16 -12.90 21.57 -6.57
C ALA A 16 -12.44 22.96 -7.05
N ALA A 17 -11.13 23.16 -7.14
CA ALA A 17 -10.58 24.33 -7.83
C ALA A 17 -10.76 24.16 -9.35
N THR A 18 -11.15 25.25 -10.01
CA THR A 18 -11.48 25.24 -11.44
C THR A 18 -10.64 26.26 -12.19
N GLY A 19 -10.06 25.84 -13.31
CA GLY A 19 -9.22 26.69 -14.16
C GLY A 19 -8.55 25.89 -15.27
N LYS A 20 -7.41 26.35 -15.75
CA LYS A 20 -6.54 25.66 -16.69
C LYS A 20 -5.32 25.12 -15.98
N ILE A 21 -5.04 23.85 -16.09
CA ILE A 21 -3.79 23.27 -15.59
C ILE A 21 -2.65 23.69 -16.51
N THR A 22 -1.70 24.48 -15.97
CA THR A 22 -0.55 25.02 -16.70
C THR A 22 0.74 24.24 -16.43
N GLU A 23 0.83 23.56 -15.28
CA GLU A 23 1.94 22.69 -14.91
C GLU A 23 1.42 21.48 -14.16
N ARG A 24 1.99 20.32 -14.44
CA ARG A 24 1.70 19.07 -13.77
C ARG A 24 2.95 18.18 -13.78
N ASN A 25 3.48 17.89 -12.60
CA ASN A 25 4.65 17.05 -12.45
C ASN A 25 4.52 16.20 -11.17
N ARG A 26 5.57 15.46 -10.79
CA ARG A 26 5.55 14.56 -9.61
C ARG A 26 5.16 15.25 -8.31
N ASP A 27 5.54 16.51 -8.16
CA ASP A 27 5.51 17.19 -6.87
C ASP A 27 4.38 18.20 -6.79
N LYS A 28 3.98 18.81 -7.90
CA LYS A 28 2.98 19.87 -7.91
C LYS A 28 2.06 19.87 -9.13
N ILE A 29 0.89 20.47 -8.94
CA ILE A 29 -0.08 20.81 -9.97
C ILE A 29 -0.36 22.30 -9.87
N VAL A 30 -0.25 23.02 -10.97
CA VAL A 30 -0.51 24.47 -11.04
C VAL A 30 -1.74 24.72 -11.89
N LEU A 31 -2.71 25.42 -11.31
CA LEU A 31 -3.98 25.78 -11.92
C LEU A 31 -4.07 27.30 -12.07
N GLU A 32 -4.35 27.79 -13.26
CA GLU A 32 -4.63 29.20 -13.54
C GLU A 32 -6.15 29.38 -13.65
N SER A 33 -6.72 30.23 -12.80
CA SER A 33 -8.13 30.57 -12.85
C SER A 33 -8.44 31.49 -14.04
N ASN A 34 -9.71 31.58 -14.43
CA ASN A 34 -10.16 32.47 -15.49
C ASN A 34 -9.92 33.99 -15.22
N ARG A 35 -9.51 34.32 -13.99
CA ARG A 35 -9.15 35.69 -13.57
C ARG A 35 -7.64 35.92 -13.60
N GLY A 36 -6.85 34.96 -14.10
CA GLY A 36 -5.39 35.01 -14.13
C GLY A 36 -4.73 34.77 -12.78
N THR A 37 -5.47 34.31 -11.76
CA THR A 37 -4.90 33.94 -10.46
C THR A 37 -4.38 32.52 -10.55
N THR A 38 -3.12 32.31 -10.18
CA THR A 38 -2.48 31.00 -10.14
C THR A 38 -2.59 30.38 -8.74
N GLN A 39 -2.96 29.11 -8.67
CA GLN A 39 -2.98 28.29 -7.47
C GLN A 39 -2.11 27.06 -7.69
N SER A 40 -1.24 26.76 -6.71
CA SER A 40 -0.39 25.58 -6.72
C SER A 40 -0.85 24.59 -5.64
N PHE A 41 -0.86 23.31 -5.99
CA PHE A 41 -1.19 22.19 -5.10
C PHE A 41 -0.01 21.24 -5.07
N ASP A 42 0.38 20.80 -3.89
CA ASP A 42 1.23 19.62 -3.75
C ASP A 42 0.47 18.38 -4.22
N THR A 43 1.13 17.45 -4.91
CA THR A 43 0.44 16.28 -5.48
C THR A 43 -0.25 15.42 -4.44
N ILE A 44 0.27 15.37 -3.20
CA ILE A 44 -0.35 14.66 -2.06
C ILE A 44 -1.66 15.31 -1.57
N GLU A 45 -1.89 16.58 -1.91
CA GLU A 45 -3.12 17.29 -1.57
C GLU A 45 -4.21 17.11 -2.61
N VAL A 46 -3.89 16.45 -3.73
CA VAL A 46 -4.82 16.24 -4.84
C VAL A 46 -5.31 14.80 -4.85
N GLU A 47 -6.61 14.63 -4.66
CA GLU A 47 -7.28 13.33 -4.75
C GLU A 47 -7.41 12.87 -6.19
N ARG A 48 -7.83 13.78 -7.08
CA ARG A 48 -7.98 13.53 -8.52
C ARG A 48 -8.09 14.82 -9.33
N ILE A 49 -7.83 14.69 -10.61
CA ILE A 49 -8.01 15.74 -11.61
C ILE A 49 -9.11 15.30 -12.59
N VAL A 50 -9.93 16.23 -13.03
CA VAL A 50 -10.86 16.05 -14.16
C VAL A 50 -10.58 17.12 -15.19
N PHE A 51 -10.18 16.72 -16.38
CA PHE A 51 -9.87 17.66 -17.48
C PHE A 51 -11.12 18.14 -18.19
N ASP A 52 -11.03 19.33 -18.78
CA ASP A 52 -12.11 19.87 -19.62
C ASP A 52 -12.36 18.94 -20.81
N GLY A 53 -13.63 18.56 -21.03
CA GLY A 53 -14.01 17.59 -22.07
C GLY A 53 -13.57 16.15 -21.80
N GLU A 54 -13.15 15.81 -20.59
CA GLU A 54 -12.82 14.43 -20.21
C GLU A 54 -14.05 13.52 -20.38
N PRO A 55 -13.88 12.32 -20.97
CA PRO A 55 -14.95 11.35 -21.09
C PRO A 55 -15.57 11.02 -19.72
N GLN A 56 -16.90 11.04 -19.64
CA GLN A 56 -17.63 10.82 -18.40
C GLN A 56 -17.31 9.45 -17.74
N GLY A 57 -17.05 8.42 -18.56
CA GLY A 57 -16.62 7.12 -18.06
C GLY A 57 -15.29 7.19 -17.29
N LEU A 58 -14.30 7.97 -17.78
CA LEU A 58 -13.03 8.15 -17.09
C LEU A 58 -13.21 8.91 -15.76
N SER A 59 -14.01 9.99 -15.77
CA SER A 59 -14.26 10.75 -14.53
C SER A 59 -14.96 9.90 -13.47
N ARG A 60 -15.97 9.10 -13.85
CA ARG A 60 -16.67 8.20 -12.92
C ARG A 60 -15.75 7.10 -12.41
N ALA A 61 -14.92 6.49 -13.30
CA ALA A 61 -13.96 5.46 -12.89
C ALA A 61 -12.98 5.99 -11.83
N LYS A 62 -12.51 7.25 -11.96
CA LYS A 62 -11.70 7.91 -10.93
C LYS A 62 -12.44 8.01 -9.60
N ASP A 63 -13.71 8.43 -9.62
CA ASP A 63 -14.55 8.51 -8.42
C ASP A 63 -14.74 7.14 -7.76
N SER A 64 -15.05 6.12 -8.56
CA SER A 64 -15.25 4.75 -8.07
C SER A 64 -13.96 4.16 -7.48
N ILE A 65 -12.78 4.48 -8.05
CA ILE A 65 -11.48 4.06 -7.50
C ILE A 65 -11.22 4.72 -6.15
N VAL A 66 -11.45 6.01 -6.01
CA VAL A 66 -11.31 6.74 -4.74
C VAL A 66 -12.21 6.13 -3.66
N GLN A 67 -13.42 5.70 -4.03
CA GLN A 67 -14.38 5.05 -3.12
C GLN A 67 -14.09 3.55 -2.88
N GLY A 68 -13.05 2.97 -3.50
CA GLY A 68 -12.72 1.55 -3.40
C GLY A 68 -13.69 0.62 -4.15
N GLN A 69 -14.54 1.17 -5.04
CA GLN A 69 -15.54 0.45 -5.84
C GLN A 69 -14.92 -0.05 -7.15
N TYR A 70 -13.92 -0.95 -7.04
CA TYR A 70 -13.10 -1.34 -8.19
C TYR A 70 -13.86 -2.09 -9.29
N ASP A 71 -14.87 -2.89 -8.95
CA ASP A 71 -15.67 -3.63 -9.96
C ASP A 71 -16.52 -2.65 -10.81
N GLN A 72 -17.02 -1.59 -10.18
CA GLN A 72 -17.71 -0.50 -10.87
C GLN A 72 -16.74 0.31 -11.74
N ALA A 73 -15.58 0.66 -11.19
CA ALA A 73 -14.54 1.38 -11.92
C ALA A 73 -14.07 0.63 -13.17
N GLU A 74 -14.00 -0.71 -13.12
CA GLU A 74 -13.63 -1.55 -14.28
C GLU A 74 -14.65 -1.43 -15.41
N THR A 75 -15.94 -1.44 -15.09
CA THR A 75 -17.00 -1.22 -16.06
C THR A 75 -16.92 0.17 -16.69
N GLU A 76 -16.79 1.19 -15.83
CA GLU A 76 -16.76 2.60 -16.25
C GLU A 76 -15.55 2.94 -17.11
N ILE A 77 -14.36 2.43 -16.79
CA ILE A 77 -13.15 2.65 -17.59
C ILE A 77 -13.18 1.85 -18.91
N GLY A 78 -13.85 0.68 -18.89
CA GLY A 78 -14.07 -0.16 -20.07
C GLY A 78 -14.93 0.52 -21.14
N ASP A 79 -15.88 1.36 -20.73
CA ASP A 79 -16.77 2.12 -21.60
C ASP A 79 -16.09 3.32 -22.26
N VAL A 80 -14.86 3.67 -21.87
CA VAL A 80 -14.15 4.83 -22.40
C VAL A 80 -13.60 4.55 -23.80
N SER A 81 -14.16 5.25 -24.81
CA SER A 81 -13.57 5.24 -26.16
C SER A 81 -12.24 6.02 -26.17
N THR A 82 -11.17 5.37 -26.60
CA THR A 82 -9.85 6.03 -26.70
C THR A 82 -9.83 7.22 -27.67
N SER A 83 -10.73 7.23 -28.66
CA SER A 83 -10.91 8.38 -29.59
C SER A 83 -11.50 9.62 -28.91
N ALA A 84 -12.13 9.46 -27.75
CA ALA A 84 -12.64 10.57 -26.95
C ALA A 84 -11.56 11.24 -26.08
N LEU A 85 -10.39 10.64 -25.92
CA LEU A 85 -9.25 11.17 -25.17
C LEU A 85 -8.51 12.23 -26.03
N LYS A 86 -8.94 13.47 -25.95
CA LYS A 86 -8.51 14.55 -26.86
C LYS A 86 -7.11 15.08 -26.58
N THR A 87 -6.64 14.98 -25.33
CA THR A 87 -5.34 15.52 -24.92
C THR A 87 -4.40 14.41 -24.45
N ASP A 88 -3.10 14.66 -24.47
CA ASP A 88 -2.12 13.71 -23.95
C ASP A 88 -2.25 13.54 -22.44
N ALA A 89 -2.70 14.58 -21.73
CA ALA A 89 -3.03 14.49 -20.31
C ALA A 89 -4.18 13.48 -20.04
N MET A 90 -5.26 13.52 -20.85
CA MET A 90 -6.34 12.52 -20.71
C MET A 90 -5.89 11.10 -21.05
N LYS A 91 -5.00 10.94 -22.05
CA LYS A 91 -4.44 9.63 -22.42
C LYS A 91 -3.56 9.07 -21.30
N GLU A 92 -2.73 9.93 -20.70
CA GLU A 92 -1.89 9.57 -19.54
C GLU A 92 -2.75 9.10 -18.34
N GLU A 93 -3.78 9.88 -17.99
CA GLU A 93 -4.71 9.54 -16.92
C GLU A 93 -5.44 8.21 -17.16
N TYR A 94 -6.02 8.08 -18.34
CA TYR A 94 -6.70 6.84 -18.72
C TYR A 94 -5.76 5.63 -18.61
N ALA A 95 -4.55 5.75 -19.13
CA ALA A 95 -3.55 4.69 -19.06
C ALA A 95 -3.14 4.37 -17.61
N PHE A 96 -2.98 5.42 -16.77
CA PHE A 96 -2.69 5.25 -15.33
C PHE A 96 -3.81 4.51 -14.63
N TYR A 97 -5.03 5.04 -14.67
CA TYR A 97 -6.14 4.46 -13.92
C TYR A 97 -6.49 3.05 -14.39
N LYS A 98 -6.34 2.75 -15.69
CA LYS A 98 -6.47 1.39 -16.22
C LYS A 98 -5.42 0.45 -15.64
N ALA A 99 -4.15 0.85 -15.61
CA ALA A 99 -3.07 0.04 -15.05
C ALA A 99 -3.18 -0.10 -13.52
N TYR A 100 -3.52 0.98 -12.83
CA TYR A 100 -3.73 1.01 -11.38
C TYR A 100 -4.88 0.10 -10.96
N LEU A 101 -6.01 0.17 -11.67
CA LEU A 101 -7.18 -0.66 -11.41
C LEU A 101 -6.86 -2.15 -11.61
N ALA A 102 -6.18 -2.50 -12.71
CA ALA A 102 -5.74 -3.87 -12.96
C ALA A 102 -4.82 -4.37 -11.82
N ALA A 103 -3.92 -3.52 -11.32
CA ALA A 103 -3.05 -3.82 -10.18
C ALA A 103 -3.83 -4.01 -8.88
N ALA A 104 -4.77 -3.11 -8.57
CA ALA A 104 -5.61 -3.18 -7.39
C ALA A 104 -6.49 -4.45 -7.38
N GLN A 105 -7.06 -4.81 -8.52
CA GLN A 105 -7.84 -6.04 -8.69
C GLN A 105 -6.96 -7.30 -8.53
N ALA A 106 -5.76 -7.30 -9.12
CA ALA A 106 -4.84 -8.42 -9.01
C ALA A 106 -4.39 -8.66 -7.56
N LEU A 107 -4.11 -7.60 -6.79
CA LEU A 107 -3.79 -7.70 -5.36
C LEU A 107 -4.95 -8.28 -4.54
N ARG A 108 -6.18 -8.09 -4.97
CA ARG A 108 -7.40 -8.66 -4.35
C ARG A 108 -7.75 -10.07 -4.83
N GLY A 109 -6.87 -10.70 -5.61
CA GLY A 109 -7.09 -12.03 -6.14
C GLY A 109 -7.90 -12.09 -7.45
N LYS A 110 -8.24 -10.92 -8.02
CA LYS A 110 -8.98 -10.82 -9.29
C LYS A 110 -8.04 -10.36 -10.40
N GLY A 111 -7.47 -11.28 -11.16
CA GLY A 111 -6.58 -10.95 -12.27
C GLY A 111 -5.15 -11.46 -12.10
N ASP A 112 -4.30 -11.09 -13.03
CA ASP A 112 -2.93 -11.56 -13.13
C ASP A 112 -1.92 -10.52 -12.63
N LEU A 113 -1.15 -10.88 -11.59
CA LEU A 113 -0.15 -9.99 -10.98
C LEU A 113 0.96 -9.58 -11.95
N VAL A 114 1.44 -10.52 -12.79
CA VAL A 114 2.57 -10.27 -13.69
C VAL A 114 2.15 -9.31 -14.79
N ASN A 115 0.99 -9.55 -15.40
CA ASN A 115 0.46 -8.66 -16.43
C ASN A 115 0.13 -7.26 -15.88
N SER A 116 -0.47 -7.18 -14.68
CA SER A 116 -0.77 -5.90 -14.02
C SER A 116 0.50 -5.12 -13.68
N THR A 117 1.55 -5.83 -13.23
CA THR A 117 2.87 -5.22 -12.99
C THR A 117 3.46 -4.68 -14.28
N LYS A 118 3.38 -5.43 -15.38
CA LYS A 118 3.87 -4.98 -16.69
C LYS A 118 3.15 -3.72 -17.15
N LEU A 119 1.81 -3.69 -17.09
CA LEU A 119 1.02 -2.52 -17.49
C LEU A 119 1.43 -1.26 -16.72
N LEU A 120 1.58 -1.37 -15.40
CA LEU A 120 1.95 -0.23 -14.57
C LEU A 120 3.41 0.20 -14.77
N LEU A 121 4.32 -0.75 -15.02
CA LEU A 121 5.72 -0.46 -15.38
C LEU A 121 5.84 0.26 -16.73
N ASP A 122 5.09 -0.19 -17.73
CA ASP A 122 5.11 0.43 -19.05
C ASP A 122 4.54 1.86 -18.98
N TRP A 123 3.49 2.08 -18.16
CA TRP A 123 3.01 3.41 -17.87
C TRP A 123 4.07 4.28 -17.18
N ALA A 124 4.72 3.78 -16.12
CA ALA A 124 5.72 4.52 -15.35
C ALA A 124 6.96 4.90 -16.20
N LYS A 125 7.33 4.07 -17.17
CA LYS A 125 8.40 4.37 -18.15
C LYS A 125 7.99 5.45 -19.13
N THR A 126 6.71 5.44 -19.57
CA THR A 126 6.18 6.39 -20.54
C THR A 126 5.98 7.77 -19.91
N TYR A 127 5.57 7.83 -18.65
CA TYR A 127 5.22 9.06 -17.92
C TYR A 127 6.03 9.24 -16.63
N PRO A 128 7.35 9.30 -16.71
CA PRO A 128 8.23 9.28 -15.53
C PRO A 128 8.10 10.54 -14.66
N THR A 129 7.54 11.61 -15.16
CA THR A 129 7.34 12.88 -14.43
C THR A 129 5.90 13.12 -13.99
N SER A 130 5.01 12.14 -14.18
CA SER A 130 3.60 12.24 -13.85
C SER A 130 3.37 12.53 -12.36
N HIS A 131 2.31 13.29 -12.06
CA HIS A 131 1.84 13.51 -10.69
C HIS A 131 1.36 12.21 -10.00
N ASN A 132 1.05 11.16 -10.77
CA ASN A 132 0.71 9.82 -10.27
C ASN A 132 1.95 8.96 -9.97
N PHE A 133 3.18 9.50 -10.09
CA PHE A 133 4.43 8.73 -9.97
C PHE A 133 4.56 8.01 -8.61
N TYR A 134 4.24 8.70 -7.51
CA TYR A 134 4.37 8.10 -6.17
C TYR A 134 3.32 7.03 -5.93
N ALA A 135 2.08 7.24 -6.37
CA ALA A 135 1.01 6.23 -6.30
C ALA A 135 1.35 4.99 -7.15
N ALA A 136 1.87 5.18 -8.36
CA ALA A 136 2.35 4.08 -9.20
C ALA A 136 3.52 3.33 -8.57
N SER A 137 4.48 4.05 -7.97
CA SER A 137 5.64 3.45 -7.31
C SER A 137 5.22 2.61 -6.10
N GLU A 138 4.31 3.10 -5.27
CA GLU A 138 3.79 2.33 -4.13
C GLU A 138 3.04 1.08 -4.61
N MET A 139 2.18 1.21 -5.61
CA MET A 139 1.45 0.09 -6.19
C MET A 139 2.39 -0.97 -6.79
N LEU A 140 3.46 -0.57 -7.49
CA LEU A 140 4.51 -1.48 -7.98
C LEU A 140 5.24 -2.18 -6.83
N GLY A 141 5.49 -1.49 -5.74
CA GLY A 141 6.03 -2.09 -4.51
C GLY A 141 5.11 -3.17 -3.94
N ASN A 142 3.81 -2.89 -3.84
CA ASN A 142 2.82 -3.84 -3.36
C ASN A 142 2.70 -5.07 -4.28
N LEU A 143 2.70 -4.88 -5.60
CA LEU A 143 2.72 -5.97 -6.58
C LEU A 143 3.99 -6.83 -6.43
N ALA A 144 5.15 -6.21 -6.22
CA ALA A 144 6.41 -6.93 -6.02
C ALA A 144 6.40 -7.75 -4.72
N MET A 145 5.78 -7.22 -3.65
CA MET A 145 5.54 -7.98 -2.41
C MET A 145 4.66 -9.20 -2.65
N ALA A 146 3.54 -9.03 -3.35
CA ALA A 146 2.62 -10.12 -3.70
C ALA A 146 3.25 -11.18 -4.63
N LEU A 147 4.19 -10.77 -5.48
CA LEU A 147 4.98 -11.67 -6.32
C LEU A 147 6.12 -12.36 -5.57
N GLY A 148 6.38 -12.02 -4.29
CA GLY A 148 7.46 -12.59 -3.49
C GLY A 148 8.85 -12.10 -3.90
N VAL A 149 8.96 -10.89 -4.46
CA VAL A 149 10.21 -10.26 -4.89
C VAL A 149 10.52 -8.98 -4.09
N PRO A 150 10.77 -9.10 -2.78
CA PRO A 150 10.91 -7.96 -1.87
C PRO A 150 12.06 -7.02 -2.21
N ASN A 151 13.10 -7.48 -2.92
CA ASN A 151 14.18 -6.63 -3.41
C ASN A 151 13.69 -5.60 -4.44
N GLN A 152 12.73 -5.95 -5.29
CA GLN A 152 12.10 -5.00 -6.19
C GLN A 152 11.15 -4.08 -5.43
N ALA A 153 10.38 -4.62 -4.47
CA ALA A 153 9.52 -3.83 -3.62
C ALA A 153 10.29 -2.73 -2.89
N ALA A 154 11.43 -3.05 -2.28
CA ALA A 154 12.30 -2.09 -1.59
C ALA A 154 12.73 -0.93 -2.53
N ARG A 155 13.02 -1.21 -3.79
CA ARG A 155 13.39 -0.16 -4.77
C ARG A 155 12.23 0.78 -5.06
N TYR A 156 11.02 0.24 -5.26
CA TYR A 156 9.82 1.06 -5.52
C TYR A 156 9.41 1.87 -4.29
N PHE A 157 9.41 1.28 -3.11
CA PHE A 157 9.13 2.00 -1.87
C PHE A 157 10.21 3.04 -1.55
N GLY A 158 11.48 2.76 -1.95
CA GLY A 158 12.56 3.74 -1.90
C GLY A 158 12.30 4.98 -2.75
N ALA A 159 11.65 4.84 -3.90
CA ALA A 159 11.23 5.99 -4.72
C ALA A 159 10.16 6.83 -4.02
N VAL A 160 9.21 6.20 -3.30
CA VAL A 160 8.22 6.90 -2.47
C VAL A 160 8.90 7.61 -1.30
N ALA A 161 9.85 6.96 -0.62
CA ALA A 161 10.63 7.55 0.46
C ALA A 161 11.50 8.75 0.02
N GLY A 162 11.81 8.84 -1.26
CA GLY A 162 12.52 9.98 -1.87
C GLY A 162 11.64 11.18 -2.18
N ALA A 163 10.33 11.12 -1.95
CA ALA A 163 9.42 12.25 -2.19
C ALA A 163 9.78 13.47 -1.34
N PRO A 164 9.48 14.71 -1.77
CA PRO A 164 9.70 15.89 -0.95
C PRO A 164 8.76 15.99 0.26
N PHE A 165 7.65 15.24 0.25
CA PHE A 165 6.58 15.31 1.23
C PHE A 165 6.87 14.45 2.46
N PRO A 166 6.78 14.99 3.69
CA PRO A 166 7.05 14.24 4.92
C PRO A 166 6.22 12.95 5.06
N GLU A 167 4.93 13.01 4.72
CA GLU A 167 4.01 11.87 4.79
C GLU A 167 4.46 10.71 3.88
N LEU A 168 4.81 11.00 2.61
CA LEU A 168 5.31 9.99 1.69
C LEU A 168 6.70 9.47 2.07
N LYS A 169 7.58 10.34 2.62
CA LYS A 169 8.88 9.90 3.17
C LYS A 169 8.71 8.85 4.26
N LEU A 170 7.81 9.11 5.20
CA LEU A 170 7.53 8.20 6.31
C LEU A 170 6.92 6.90 5.80
N ARG A 171 5.89 6.98 4.96
CA ARG A 171 5.21 5.82 4.38
C ARG A 171 6.17 4.97 3.54
N GLY A 172 6.89 5.59 2.62
CA GLY A 172 7.89 4.90 1.80
C GLY A 172 9.04 4.33 2.63
N GLY A 173 9.49 5.05 3.67
CA GLY A 173 10.53 4.59 4.59
C GLY A 173 10.10 3.35 5.38
N TYR A 174 8.88 3.34 5.92
CA TYR A 174 8.31 2.17 6.60
C TYR A 174 8.18 0.97 5.66
N LEU A 175 7.56 1.15 4.49
CA LEU A 175 7.37 0.07 3.51
C LEU A 175 8.70 -0.49 2.98
N ASN A 176 9.69 0.38 2.76
CA ASN A 176 11.04 -0.01 2.38
C ASN A 176 11.71 -0.84 3.47
N GLY A 177 11.65 -0.38 4.73
CA GLY A 177 12.17 -1.12 5.87
C GLY A 177 11.53 -2.50 6.01
N LYS A 178 10.21 -2.60 5.86
CA LYS A 178 9.48 -3.88 5.85
C LYS A 178 9.96 -4.82 4.74
N ALA A 179 10.13 -4.30 3.53
CA ALA A 179 10.62 -5.09 2.39
C ALA A 179 12.07 -5.57 2.60
N LEU A 180 12.94 -4.75 3.18
CA LEU A 180 14.32 -5.10 3.52
C LEU A 180 14.38 -6.18 4.62
N LEU A 181 13.50 -6.12 5.64
CA LEU A 181 13.39 -7.18 6.65
C LEU A 181 13.06 -8.53 6.02
N LEU A 182 12.14 -8.57 5.07
CA LEU A 182 11.77 -9.81 4.37
C LEU A 182 12.90 -10.36 3.47
N GLN A 183 13.88 -9.53 3.12
CA GLN A 183 15.10 -9.96 2.43
C GLN A 183 16.19 -10.48 3.39
N GLY A 184 16.03 -10.26 4.70
CA GLY A 184 17.06 -10.50 5.69
C GLY A 184 18.12 -9.37 5.81
N GLU A 185 17.89 -8.24 5.13
CA GLU A 185 18.78 -7.07 5.17
C GLU A 185 18.51 -6.23 6.44
N VAL A 186 18.73 -6.87 7.60
CA VAL A 186 18.31 -6.37 8.93
C VAL A 186 18.90 -5.01 9.25
N ASN A 187 20.17 -4.77 8.93
CA ASN A 187 20.85 -3.49 9.24
C ASN A 187 20.29 -2.34 8.40
N GLU A 188 20.06 -2.57 7.11
CA GLU A 188 19.46 -1.56 6.24
C GLU A 188 18.01 -1.28 6.62
N ALA A 189 17.23 -2.34 6.91
CA ALA A 189 15.86 -2.21 7.43
C ALA A 189 15.82 -1.35 8.68
N ARG A 190 16.71 -1.63 9.65
CA ARG A 190 16.84 -0.83 10.89
C ARG A 190 17.11 0.64 10.59
N ASN A 191 18.01 0.95 9.67
CA ASN A 191 18.31 2.34 9.30
C ASN A 191 17.08 3.06 8.74
N LYS A 192 16.31 2.40 7.86
CA LYS A 192 15.08 2.98 7.30
C LYS A 192 14.00 3.19 8.38
N LEU A 193 13.77 2.18 9.21
CA LEU A 193 12.75 2.23 10.27
C LEU A 193 13.12 3.25 11.37
N ASN A 194 14.40 3.37 11.75
CA ASN A 194 14.86 4.41 12.67
C ASN A 194 14.59 5.81 12.13
N ALA A 195 14.83 6.05 10.84
CA ALA A 195 14.53 7.35 10.24
C ALA A 195 13.03 7.69 10.33
N VAL A 196 12.15 6.67 10.24
CA VAL A 196 10.70 6.87 10.42
C VAL A 196 10.35 7.18 11.88
N THR A 197 10.89 6.43 12.85
CA THR A 197 10.56 6.62 14.28
C THR A 197 11.10 7.94 14.84
N GLN A 198 12.19 8.48 14.28
CA GLN A 198 12.81 9.73 14.72
C GLN A 198 12.27 10.98 14.00
N ALA A 199 11.43 10.82 13.00
CA ALA A 199 10.87 11.94 12.27
C ALA A 199 9.88 12.74 13.13
N SER A 200 9.83 14.06 12.92
CA SER A 200 8.76 14.88 13.49
C SER A 200 7.43 14.55 12.79
N VAL A 201 6.41 14.27 13.58
CA VAL A 201 5.08 13.92 13.07
C VAL A 201 4.06 14.97 13.51
N SER A 202 3.11 15.28 12.64
CA SER A 202 2.12 16.35 12.84
C SER A 202 0.68 15.82 12.94
N ASP A 203 0.44 14.57 12.56
CA ASP A 203 -0.91 14.00 12.52
C ASP A 203 -0.94 12.52 12.92
N ALA A 204 -2.17 12.00 13.09
CA ALA A 204 -2.40 10.64 13.54
C ALA A 204 -1.90 9.57 12.54
N SER A 205 -1.95 9.85 11.23
CA SER A 205 -1.51 8.90 10.21
C SER A 205 0.01 8.69 10.24
N MET A 206 0.77 9.77 10.39
CA MET A 206 2.22 9.72 10.57
C MET A 206 2.60 9.05 11.90
N LEU A 207 1.88 9.34 12.99
CA LEU A 207 2.09 8.68 14.28
C LEU A 207 1.87 7.17 14.20
N LYS A 208 0.87 6.74 13.45
CA LYS A 208 0.61 5.31 13.18
C LYS A 208 1.79 4.67 12.45
N LEU A 209 2.33 5.32 11.41
CA LEU A 209 3.51 4.82 10.70
C LEU A 209 4.73 4.68 11.63
N GLN A 210 4.92 5.60 12.58
CA GLN A 210 5.99 5.48 13.59
C GLN A 210 5.80 4.26 14.49
N LYS A 211 4.57 4.01 14.95
CA LYS A 211 4.28 2.80 15.77
C LYS A 211 4.53 1.52 14.99
N LEU A 212 4.11 1.46 13.72
CA LEU A 212 4.41 0.32 12.84
C LEU A 212 5.91 0.16 12.58
N ALA A 213 6.65 1.26 12.41
CA ALA A 213 8.10 1.22 12.27
C ALA A 213 8.79 0.74 13.57
N GLN A 214 8.26 1.09 14.75
CA GLN A 214 8.73 0.57 16.03
C GLN A 214 8.57 -0.95 16.12
N VAL A 215 7.45 -1.51 15.68
CA VAL A 215 7.25 -2.96 15.57
C VAL A 215 8.33 -3.57 14.68
N GLY A 216 8.62 -2.96 13.52
CA GLY A 216 9.67 -3.41 12.61
C GLY A 216 11.07 -3.35 13.24
N LEU A 217 11.37 -2.35 14.08
CA LEU A 217 12.64 -2.28 14.82
C LEU A 217 12.78 -3.42 15.83
N ILE A 218 11.69 -3.76 16.52
CA ILE A 218 11.67 -4.92 17.44
C ILE A 218 11.89 -6.22 16.64
N GLN A 219 11.34 -6.36 15.46
CA GLN A 219 11.64 -7.50 14.57
C GLN A 219 13.12 -7.54 14.17
N CYS A 220 13.76 -6.38 13.93
CA CYS A 220 15.20 -6.32 13.69
C CYS A 220 16.00 -6.81 14.92
N ASP A 221 15.59 -6.45 16.14
CA ASP A 221 16.22 -6.93 17.37
C ASP A 221 16.08 -8.45 17.52
N ALA A 222 14.90 -8.98 17.28
CA ALA A 222 14.64 -10.42 17.29
C ALA A 222 15.52 -11.18 16.29
N ALA A 223 15.65 -10.65 15.06
CA ALA A 223 16.50 -11.23 14.01
C ALA A 223 18.00 -11.20 14.40
N GLN A 224 18.40 -10.32 15.30
CA GLN A 224 19.77 -10.26 15.87
C GLN A 224 19.94 -11.07 17.16
N GLY A 225 19.00 -11.95 17.48
CA GLY A 225 19.09 -12.88 18.63
C GLY A 225 18.51 -12.37 19.95
N LYS A 226 17.87 -11.19 19.98
CA LYS A 226 17.25 -10.61 21.17
C LYS A 226 15.77 -11.01 21.32
N GLY A 227 15.41 -12.25 20.99
CA GLY A 227 14.01 -12.67 20.90
C GLY A 227 13.22 -12.50 22.20
N GLY A 228 13.80 -12.79 23.37
CA GLY A 228 13.10 -12.62 24.66
C GLY A 228 12.78 -11.16 24.98
N GLU A 229 13.73 -10.24 24.77
CA GLU A 229 13.53 -8.80 24.93
C GLU A 229 12.49 -8.26 23.95
N SER A 230 12.51 -8.78 22.71
CA SER A 230 11.56 -8.41 21.66
C SER A 230 10.14 -8.84 21.99
N ILE A 231 9.94 -10.03 22.55
CA ILE A 231 8.62 -10.48 23.01
C ILE A 231 8.09 -9.53 24.07
N ALA A 232 8.86 -9.25 25.12
CA ALA A 232 8.44 -8.35 26.19
C ALA A 232 8.11 -6.93 25.68
N ALA A 233 8.88 -6.44 24.70
CA ALA A 233 8.63 -5.14 24.09
C ALA A 233 7.34 -5.13 23.26
N LEU A 234 7.03 -6.19 22.51
CA LEU A 234 5.78 -6.31 21.75
C LEU A 234 4.58 -6.47 22.68
N GLU A 235 4.68 -7.29 23.73
CA GLU A 235 3.62 -7.47 24.73
C GLU A 235 3.28 -6.14 25.41
N LYS A 236 4.29 -5.36 25.77
CA LYS A 236 4.08 -4.01 26.29
C LYS A 236 3.32 -3.11 25.32
N LEU A 237 3.66 -3.14 24.02
CA LEU A 237 2.93 -2.37 23.01
C LEU A 237 1.48 -2.85 22.82
N VAL A 238 1.21 -4.13 23.03
CA VAL A 238 -0.16 -4.68 23.04
C VAL A 238 -0.94 -4.17 24.24
N ASP A 239 -0.33 -4.16 25.44
CA ASP A 239 -0.98 -3.75 26.68
C ASP A 239 -1.27 -2.24 26.73
N GLU A 240 -0.38 -1.43 26.17
CA GLU A 240 -0.49 0.03 26.15
C GLU A 240 -1.24 0.56 24.90
N GLY A 241 -1.51 -0.29 23.91
CA GLY A 241 -2.08 0.09 22.62
C GLY A 241 -3.60 0.16 22.61
N ASP A 242 -4.13 0.84 21.60
CA ASP A 242 -5.56 0.83 21.30
C ASP A 242 -5.88 -0.31 20.33
N SER A 243 -6.59 -1.34 20.82
CA SER A 243 -6.95 -2.53 20.04
C SER A 243 -7.87 -2.23 18.83
N SER A 244 -8.43 -1.05 18.74
CA SER A 244 -9.19 -0.59 17.56
C SER A 244 -8.28 -0.27 16.37
N ASP A 245 -6.96 -0.05 16.57
CA ASP A 245 -5.98 0.06 15.48
C ASP A 245 -5.65 -1.33 14.92
N ALA A 246 -6.54 -1.82 14.06
CA ALA A 246 -6.47 -3.16 13.52
C ALA A 246 -5.15 -3.46 12.78
N GLU A 247 -4.58 -2.47 12.06
CA GLU A 247 -3.32 -2.66 11.33
C GLU A 247 -2.13 -2.83 12.29
N LEU A 248 -2.05 -1.99 13.32
CA LEU A 248 -1.00 -2.09 14.33
C LEU A 248 -1.09 -3.42 15.09
N PHE A 249 -2.29 -3.77 15.54
CA PHE A 249 -2.47 -5.00 16.33
C PHE A 249 -2.23 -6.28 15.53
N ALA A 250 -2.63 -6.30 14.24
CA ALA A 250 -2.29 -7.41 13.36
C ALA A 250 -0.76 -7.54 13.18
N ALA A 251 -0.05 -6.42 13.02
CA ALA A 251 1.41 -6.41 12.94
C ALA A 251 2.07 -6.89 14.26
N LEU A 252 1.55 -6.46 15.42
CA LEU A 252 2.05 -6.88 16.73
C LEU A 252 1.89 -8.39 16.93
N PHE A 253 0.70 -8.94 16.69
CA PHE A 253 0.46 -10.37 16.89
C PHE A 253 1.18 -11.24 15.86
N ASN A 254 1.31 -10.84 14.60
CA ASN A 254 2.12 -11.59 13.64
C ASN A 254 3.60 -11.56 14.03
N SER A 255 4.10 -10.43 14.54
CA SER A 255 5.48 -10.32 15.03
C SER A 255 5.73 -11.24 16.23
N LEU A 256 4.83 -11.25 17.22
CA LEU A 256 4.89 -12.18 18.37
C LEU A 256 4.88 -13.63 17.86
N GLY A 257 3.95 -13.97 16.97
CA GLY A 257 3.86 -15.32 16.39
C GLY A 257 5.15 -15.76 15.72
N SER A 258 5.75 -14.87 14.91
CA SER A 258 7.03 -15.14 14.22
C SER A 258 8.18 -15.36 15.19
N ILE A 259 8.30 -14.52 16.23
CA ILE A 259 9.39 -14.62 17.21
C ILE A 259 9.22 -15.89 18.08
N TYR A 260 8.02 -16.18 18.57
CA TYR A 260 7.74 -17.41 19.28
C TYR A 260 8.02 -18.66 18.43
N ALA A 261 7.64 -18.65 17.16
CA ALA A 261 7.91 -19.75 16.23
C ALA A 261 9.41 -19.97 16.03
N SER A 262 10.22 -18.90 15.95
CA SER A 262 11.68 -18.98 15.83
C SER A 262 12.36 -19.59 17.06
N GLN A 263 11.73 -19.46 18.24
CA GLN A 263 12.18 -20.04 19.49
C GLN A 263 11.60 -21.46 19.74
N ASN A 264 10.92 -22.06 18.75
CA ASN A 264 10.21 -23.33 18.87
C ASN A 264 9.06 -23.34 19.90
N ASN A 265 8.62 -22.18 20.35
CA ASN A 265 7.44 -22.04 21.20
C ASN A 265 6.18 -22.04 20.33
N HIS A 266 5.82 -23.24 19.81
CA HIS A 266 4.78 -23.38 18.80
C HIS A 266 3.37 -23.07 19.32
N GLN A 267 3.10 -23.25 20.62
CA GLN A 267 1.79 -22.96 21.21
C GLN A 267 1.54 -21.45 21.27
N GLU A 268 2.49 -20.67 21.81
CA GLU A 268 2.36 -19.21 21.88
C GLU A 268 2.38 -18.57 20.47
N ALA A 269 3.18 -19.13 19.55
CA ALA A 269 3.15 -18.72 18.15
C ALA A 269 1.76 -18.93 17.54
N LEU A 270 1.15 -20.10 17.76
CA LEU A 270 -0.19 -20.42 17.29
C LEU A 270 -1.23 -19.45 17.85
N LEU A 271 -1.21 -19.20 19.17
CA LEU A 271 -2.14 -18.28 19.82
C LEU A 271 -2.00 -16.85 19.28
N SER A 272 -0.78 -16.40 19.00
CA SER A 272 -0.54 -15.09 18.43
C SER A 272 -1.14 -14.96 17.03
N TYR A 273 -0.90 -15.91 16.14
CA TYR A 273 -1.49 -15.89 14.78
C TYR A 273 -3.02 -16.08 14.79
N LEU A 274 -3.56 -16.85 15.76
CA LEU A 274 -5.01 -16.96 15.94
C LEU A 274 -5.65 -15.62 16.31
N LYS A 275 -4.99 -14.78 17.12
CA LYS A 275 -5.49 -13.43 17.41
C LYS A 275 -5.58 -12.58 16.12
N THR A 276 -4.60 -12.62 15.24
CA THR A 276 -4.68 -11.95 13.95
C THR A 276 -5.82 -12.51 13.11
N HIS A 277 -5.92 -13.83 12.99
CA HIS A 277 -6.96 -14.48 12.19
C HIS A 277 -8.38 -14.13 12.66
N LEU A 278 -8.63 -14.20 13.98
CA LEU A 278 -9.96 -14.05 14.54
C LEU A 278 -10.40 -12.59 14.74
N LEU A 279 -9.47 -11.71 15.09
CA LEU A 279 -9.78 -10.34 15.50
C LEU A 279 -9.45 -9.29 14.43
N TYR A 280 -8.48 -9.58 13.57
CA TYR A 280 -7.92 -8.60 12.61
C TYR A 280 -7.90 -9.11 11.16
N SER A 281 -8.83 -10.00 10.80
CA SER A 281 -8.95 -10.59 9.45
C SER A 281 -9.21 -9.57 8.34
N THR A 282 -9.63 -8.35 8.69
CA THR A 282 -9.78 -7.24 7.74
C THR A 282 -8.44 -6.72 7.19
N GLN A 283 -7.32 -7.05 7.86
CA GLN A 283 -5.97 -6.70 7.43
C GLN A 283 -5.43 -7.80 6.50
N ALA A 284 -5.77 -7.72 5.22
CA ALA A 284 -5.60 -8.80 4.25
C ALA A 284 -4.19 -9.41 4.22
N ASP A 285 -3.12 -8.59 4.18
CA ASP A 285 -1.74 -9.08 4.14
C ASP A 285 -1.34 -9.80 5.43
N ALA A 286 -1.68 -9.22 6.58
CA ALA A 286 -1.39 -9.82 7.88
C ALA A 286 -2.22 -11.09 8.11
N HIS A 287 -3.46 -11.11 7.66
CA HIS A 287 -4.33 -12.29 7.74
C HIS A 287 -3.82 -13.45 6.86
N ALA A 288 -3.36 -13.13 5.63
CA ALA A 288 -2.73 -14.13 4.76
C ALA A 288 -1.46 -14.73 5.38
N GLU A 289 -0.62 -13.90 6.01
CA GLU A 289 0.55 -14.34 6.79
C GLU A 289 0.14 -15.24 7.95
N ALA A 290 -0.87 -14.83 8.71
CA ALA A 290 -1.37 -15.61 9.84
C ALA A 290 -1.88 -16.97 9.41
N LEU A 291 -2.73 -17.06 8.37
CA LEU A 291 -3.27 -18.31 7.82
C LEU A 291 -2.16 -19.27 7.36
N TYR A 292 -1.13 -18.75 6.67
CA TYR A 292 0.01 -19.57 6.29
C TYR A 292 0.71 -20.16 7.51
N ASN A 293 1.05 -19.34 8.50
CA ASN A 293 1.75 -19.80 9.69
C ASN A 293 0.89 -20.73 10.55
N LEU A 294 -0.43 -20.49 10.65
CA LEU A 294 -1.37 -21.40 11.28
C LEU A 294 -1.35 -22.78 10.61
N SER A 295 -1.33 -22.84 9.27
CA SER A 295 -1.25 -24.12 8.55
C SER A 295 0.02 -24.90 8.88
N VAL A 296 1.15 -24.21 9.01
CA VAL A 296 2.45 -24.81 9.39
C VAL A 296 2.45 -25.25 10.85
N LEU A 297 1.97 -24.39 11.76
CA LEU A 297 1.99 -24.68 13.21
C LEU A 297 1.02 -25.77 13.60
N TRP A 298 -0.19 -25.82 13.02
CA TRP A 298 -1.14 -26.91 13.27
C TRP A 298 -0.57 -28.26 12.86
N ASN A 299 0.15 -28.35 11.74
CA ASN A 299 0.84 -29.58 11.33
C ASN A 299 1.92 -29.99 12.36
N LYS A 300 2.71 -29.02 12.86
CA LYS A 300 3.74 -29.28 13.87
C LYS A 300 3.14 -29.76 15.20
N LEU A 301 1.94 -29.32 15.53
CA LEU A 301 1.23 -29.70 16.76
C LEU A 301 0.37 -30.96 16.62
N GLY A 302 0.40 -31.62 15.45
CA GLY A 302 -0.33 -32.87 15.22
C GLY A 302 -1.80 -32.70 14.87
N GLU A 303 -2.21 -31.51 14.40
CA GLU A 303 -3.59 -31.17 14.05
C GLU A 303 -3.74 -30.96 12.51
N PRO A 304 -3.57 -32.02 11.69
CA PRO A 304 -3.49 -31.89 10.23
C PRO A 304 -4.79 -31.40 9.57
N LEU A 305 -5.95 -31.66 10.18
CA LEU A 305 -7.23 -31.18 9.66
C LEU A 305 -7.31 -29.66 9.75
N ARG A 306 -6.95 -29.08 10.90
CA ARG A 306 -6.92 -27.63 11.10
C ARG A 306 -5.87 -26.96 10.22
N ALA A 307 -4.75 -27.63 9.96
CA ALA A 307 -3.73 -27.17 9.04
C ALA A 307 -4.27 -27.08 7.60
N ALA A 308 -5.02 -28.11 7.17
CA ALA A 308 -5.66 -28.16 5.86
C ALA A 308 -6.73 -27.07 5.71
N ASP A 309 -7.54 -26.82 6.75
CA ASP A 309 -8.55 -25.77 6.76
C ASP A 309 -7.90 -24.38 6.59
N ALA A 310 -6.88 -24.06 7.38
CA ALA A 310 -6.16 -22.79 7.27
C ALA A 310 -5.52 -22.59 5.89
N LYS A 311 -4.94 -23.64 5.31
CA LYS A 311 -4.38 -23.62 3.96
C LYS A 311 -5.45 -23.39 2.89
N SER A 312 -6.60 -24.07 3.02
CA SER A 312 -7.74 -23.91 2.11
C SER A 312 -8.31 -22.49 2.15
N GLU A 313 -8.45 -21.94 3.36
CA GLU A 313 -8.93 -20.58 3.56
C GLU A 313 -7.96 -19.55 2.96
N LEU A 314 -6.66 -19.71 3.17
CA LEU A 314 -5.61 -18.87 2.56
C LEU A 314 -5.72 -18.86 1.02
N ALA A 315 -5.82 -20.05 0.41
CA ALA A 315 -5.92 -20.18 -1.04
C ALA A 315 -7.22 -19.57 -1.59
N LYS A 316 -8.32 -19.65 -0.85
CA LYS A 316 -9.62 -19.11 -1.24
C LYS A 316 -9.68 -17.58 -1.12
N LEU A 317 -9.20 -17.04 0.00
CA LEU A 317 -9.31 -15.60 0.29
C LEU A 317 -8.20 -14.78 -0.37
N TYR A 318 -7.00 -15.34 -0.48
CA TYR A 318 -5.79 -14.62 -0.90
C TYR A 318 -4.98 -15.38 -1.97
N PRO A 319 -5.61 -15.80 -3.10
CA PRO A 319 -4.96 -16.66 -4.10
C PRO A 319 -3.70 -16.04 -4.72
N ASN A 320 -3.62 -14.72 -4.75
CA ASN A 320 -2.50 -13.96 -5.30
C ASN A 320 -1.46 -13.53 -4.24
N SER A 321 -1.68 -13.82 -2.96
CA SER A 321 -0.69 -13.53 -1.93
C SER A 321 0.58 -14.37 -2.11
N SER A 322 1.74 -13.79 -1.82
CA SER A 322 3.00 -14.54 -1.75
C SER A 322 2.96 -15.65 -0.69
N TRP A 323 2.13 -15.52 0.34
CA TRP A 323 1.91 -16.54 1.35
C TRP A 323 1.18 -17.78 0.82
N ALA A 324 0.23 -17.61 -0.09
CA ALA A 324 -0.48 -18.73 -0.71
C ALA A 324 0.38 -19.54 -1.70
N LYS A 325 1.53 -18.99 -2.09
CA LYS A 325 2.48 -19.62 -3.02
C LYS A 325 3.64 -20.34 -2.31
N LYS A 326 3.70 -20.31 -0.97
CA LYS A 326 4.63 -21.06 -0.12
C LYS A 326 4.09 -22.44 0.19
#